data_0e94c14ab033ffc0fa2425c069a2c9a2
#
_entry.id   0e94c14ab033ffc0fa2425c069a2c9a2
#
_cell.length_a   1.000
_cell.length_b   1.000
_cell.length_c   1.000
_cell.angle_alpha   90.00
_cell.angle_beta   90.00
_cell.angle_gamma   90.00
#
_symmetry.space_group_name_H-M   'P 1'
#
loop_
_entity.id
_entity.type
_entity.pdbx_description
1 polymer ?
#
loop_
_entity_poly.entity_id
_entity_poly.type
_entity_poly.pdbx_seq_one_letter_code
_entity_poly.pdbx_strand_id
1 'polypeptide(L)'
;MENNNQENNDANLSSENQNKETTLKQKCATFFKERTSKEYVRQGIKSKWMQYITFFAIIAVVLVLDLVLKSVFDGKVAKFISGFISIDGRAHNTGAAFSMFSNATVALLVFSIIFVVLFLLYEFFTMNTKRGLLYYIAFALLLGGTLGNLVDRLNLGYVRDFIKLDFIDFPIFNIADCALTVGVILLAIWMLIIETKRPKQSAERE
;
A
#
# COMPACT_ATOMS: atom_id res chain seq x y z
N MET A 1 -54.74 -25.96 0.42
CA MET A 1 -54.52 -24.73 -0.34
C MET A 1 -53.25 -23.94 0.06
N GLU A 2 -52.72 -24.13 1.27
CA GLU A 2 -51.48 -23.49 1.76
C GLU A 2 -50.17 -23.97 1.10
N ASN A 3 -50.07 -25.28 0.76
CA ASN A 3 -48.83 -25.82 0.17
C ASN A 3 -48.51 -25.27 -1.23
N ASN A 4 -49.51 -24.96 -2.06
CA ASN A 4 -49.28 -24.41 -3.40
C ASN A 4 -48.77 -22.98 -3.40
N ASN A 5 -49.04 -22.19 -2.34
CA ASN A 5 -48.58 -20.82 -2.23
C ASN A 5 -47.10 -20.74 -1.75
N GLN A 6 -46.65 -21.72 -0.97
CA GLN A 6 -45.25 -21.82 -0.54
C GLN A 6 -44.33 -22.24 -1.70
N GLU A 7 -44.71 -23.30 -2.47
CA GLU A 7 -43.93 -23.72 -3.65
C GLU A 7 -43.80 -22.63 -4.72
N ASN A 8 -44.88 -21.86 -4.96
CA ASN A 8 -44.81 -20.71 -5.89
C ASN A 8 -43.95 -19.56 -5.39
N ASN A 9 -43.90 -19.30 -4.08
CA ASN A 9 -43.00 -18.30 -3.49
C ASN A 9 -41.54 -18.73 -3.57
N ASP A 10 -41.23 -19.97 -3.29
CA ASP A 10 -39.86 -20.52 -3.33
C ASP A 10 -39.33 -20.60 -4.77
N ALA A 11 -40.18 -20.93 -5.76
CA ALA A 11 -39.84 -20.89 -7.17
C ALA A 11 -39.59 -19.44 -7.67
N ASN A 12 -40.37 -18.49 -7.20
CA ASN A 12 -40.16 -17.06 -7.53
C ASN A 12 -38.88 -16.50 -6.91
N LEU A 13 -38.61 -16.80 -5.66
CA LEU A 13 -37.37 -16.42 -4.96
C LEU A 13 -36.13 -17.04 -5.61
N SER A 14 -36.21 -18.30 -6.04
CA SER A 14 -35.10 -18.96 -6.72
C SER A 14 -34.83 -18.36 -8.11
N SER A 15 -35.86 -18.03 -8.88
CA SER A 15 -35.72 -17.38 -10.19
C SER A 15 -35.20 -15.94 -10.07
N GLU A 16 -35.62 -15.20 -9.07
CA GLU A 16 -35.11 -13.86 -8.79
C GLU A 16 -33.64 -13.87 -8.36
N ASN A 17 -33.23 -14.81 -7.53
CA ASN A 17 -31.84 -14.99 -7.12
C ASN A 17 -30.94 -15.41 -8.29
N GLN A 18 -31.39 -16.33 -9.15
CA GLN A 18 -30.67 -16.71 -10.37
C GLN A 18 -30.50 -15.53 -11.33
N ASN A 19 -31.53 -14.69 -11.49
CA ASN A 19 -31.48 -13.51 -12.35
C ASN A 19 -30.52 -12.46 -11.79
N LYS A 20 -30.50 -12.23 -10.47
CA LYS A 20 -29.54 -11.34 -9.80
C LYS A 20 -28.10 -11.86 -9.95
N GLU A 21 -27.85 -13.14 -9.79
CA GLU A 21 -26.53 -13.75 -9.96
C GLU A 21 -26.02 -13.66 -11.40
N THR A 22 -26.88 -13.93 -12.39
CA THR A 22 -26.54 -13.81 -13.81
C THR A 22 -26.21 -12.35 -14.18
N THR A 23 -27.01 -11.40 -13.68
CA THR A 23 -26.77 -9.95 -13.88
C THR A 23 -25.45 -9.51 -13.23
N LEU A 24 -25.13 -10.00 -12.05
CA LEU A 24 -23.87 -9.70 -11.35
C LEU A 24 -22.67 -10.25 -12.14
N LYS A 25 -22.72 -11.50 -12.58
CA LYS A 25 -21.69 -12.13 -13.41
C LYS A 25 -21.44 -11.35 -14.71
N GLN A 26 -22.50 -10.91 -15.39
CA GLN A 26 -22.38 -10.09 -16.59
C GLN A 26 -21.75 -8.73 -16.30
N LYS A 27 -22.17 -8.04 -15.22
CA LYS A 27 -21.57 -6.76 -14.80
C LYS A 27 -20.09 -6.91 -14.47
N CYS A 28 -19.70 -7.97 -13.74
CA CYS A 28 -18.29 -8.25 -13.45
C CYS A 28 -17.50 -8.51 -14.75
N ALA A 29 -17.99 -9.36 -15.63
CA ALA A 29 -17.31 -9.66 -16.89
C ALA A 29 -17.12 -8.41 -17.77
N THR A 30 -18.15 -7.55 -17.86
CA THR A 30 -18.06 -6.28 -18.60
C THR A 30 -17.07 -5.33 -17.95
N PHE A 31 -17.08 -5.21 -16.62
CA PHE A 31 -16.12 -4.41 -15.86
C PHE A 31 -14.67 -4.83 -16.14
N PHE A 32 -14.37 -6.14 -16.04
CA PHE A 32 -13.03 -6.65 -16.31
C PHE A 32 -12.63 -6.45 -17.76
N LYS A 33 -13.51 -6.74 -18.73
CA LYS A 33 -13.25 -6.55 -20.16
C LYS A 33 -12.94 -5.09 -20.50
N GLU A 34 -13.70 -4.16 -19.95
CA GLU A 34 -13.46 -2.72 -20.16
C GLU A 34 -12.12 -2.30 -19.56
N ARG A 35 -11.84 -2.67 -18.30
CA ARG A 35 -10.64 -2.26 -17.57
C ARG A 35 -9.34 -2.92 -18.04
N THR A 36 -9.43 -4.03 -18.77
CA THR A 36 -8.28 -4.71 -19.39
C THR A 36 -8.12 -4.34 -20.87
N SER A 37 -8.99 -3.50 -21.43
CA SER A 37 -8.90 -3.09 -22.82
C SER A 37 -7.63 -2.25 -23.08
N LYS A 38 -7.04 -2.43 -24.29
CA LYS A 38 -5.86 -1.65 -24.71
C LYS A 38 -6.11 -0.14 -24.66
N GLU A 39 -7.32 0.28 -24.98
CA GLU A 39 -7.73 1.69 -24.96
C GLU A 39 -7.75 2.27 -23.53
N TYR A 40 -8.33 1.55 -22.58
CA TYR A 40 -8.32 1.95 -21.17
C TYR A 40 -6.91 2.15 -20.62
N VAL A 41 -6.02 1.18 -20.88
CA VAL A 41 -4.63 1.25 -20.44
C VAL A 41 -3.89 2.42 -21.11
N ARG A 42 -4.05 2.57 -22.43
CA ARG A 42 -3.42 3.66 -23.20
C ARG A 42 -3.85 5.04 -22.69
N GLN A 43 -5.13 5.25 -22.44
CA GLN A 43 -5.65 6.51 -21.91
C GLN A 43 -5.14 6.79 -20.50
N GLY A 44 -5.11 5.78 -19.63
CA GLY A 44 -4.57 5.89 -18.28
C GLY A 44 -3.11 6.35 -18.28
N ILE A 45 -2.26 5.68 -19.07
CA ILE A 45 -0.84 6.02 -19.18
C ILE A 45 -0.69 7.43 -19.77
N LYS A 46 -1.34 7.74 -20.88
CA LYS A 46 -1.23 9.05 -21.55
C LYS A 46 -1.64 10.21 -20.65
N SER A 47 -2.67 10.03 -19.81
CA SER A 47 -3.17 11.10 -18.93
C SER A 47 -2.31 11.34 -17.69
N LYS A 48 -1.48 10.37 -17.28
CA LYS A 48 -0.75 10.37 -15.99
C LYS A 48 0.73 10.04 -16.10
N TRP A 49 1.30 10.10 -17.29
CA TRP A 49 2.70 9.70 -17.52
C TRP A 49 3.70 10.40 -16.58
N MET A 50 3.50 11.70 -16.30
CA MET A 50 4.36 12.45 -15.38
C MET A 50 4.22 11.93 -13.94
N GLN A 51 3.00 11.66 -13.48
CA GLN A 51 2.76 11.10 -12.16
C GLN A 51 3.40 9.72 -12.00
N TYR A 52 3.33 8.88 -13.05
CA TYR A 52 3.99 7.57 -13.04
C TYR A 52 5.52 7.68 -13.06
N ILE A 53 6.08 8.61 -13.84
CA ILE A 53 7.54 8.87 -13.77
C ILE A 53 7.95 9.29 -12.36
N THR A 54 7.25 10.25 -11.76
CA THR A 54 7.51 10.69 -10.39
C THR A 54 7.38 9.53 -9.40
N PHE A 55 6.33 8.73 -9.54
CA PHE A 55 6.08 7.56 -8.70
C PHE A 55 7.24 6.55 -8.75
N PHE A 56 7.64 6.12 -9.93
CA PHE A 56 8.74 5.15 -10.08
C PHE A 56 10.10 5.75 -9.71
N ALA A 57 10.32 7.04 -9.95
CA ALA A 57 11.54 7.73 -9.55
C ALA A 57 11.68 7.75 -8.02
N ILE A 58 10.61 8.08 -7.29
CA ILE A 58 10.62 8.07 -5.82
C ILE A 58 10.86 6.66 -5.29
N ILE A 59 10.19 5.63 -5.83
CA ILE A 59 10.43 4.23 -5.43
C ILE A 59 11.90 3.86 -5.62
N ALA A 60 12.47 4.17 -6.79
CA ALA A 60 13.86 3.87 -7.09
C ALA A 60 14.82 4.59 -6.13
N VAL A 61 14.60 5.86 -5.86
CA VAL A 61 15.43 6.65 -4.93
C VAL A 61 15.35 6.09 -3.52
N VAL A 62 14.15 5.82 -2.99
CA VAL A 62 13.97 5.25 -1.66
C VAL A 62 14.65 3.90 -1.55
N LEU A 63 14.40 3.01 -2.52
CA LEU A 63 14.95 1.66 -2.53
C LEU A 63 16.49 1.66 -2.61
N VAL A 64 17.07 2.47 -3.52
CA VAL A 64 18.52 2.55 -3.67
C VAL A 64 19.16 3.13 -2.41
N LEU A 65 18.61 4.24 -1.87
CA LEU A 65 19.14 4.84 -0.64
C LEU A 65 19.06 3.87 0.53
N ASP A 66 17.94 3.19 0.71
CA ASP A 66 17.75 2.23 1.80
C ASP A 66 18.76 1.08 1.70
N LEU A 67 18.84 0.40 0.55
CA LEU A 67 19.72 -0.75 0.36
C LEU A 67 21.22 -0.37 0.44
N VAL A 68 21.60 0.77 -0.13
CA VAL A 68 22.98 1.25 -0.08
C VAL A 68 23.37 1.60 1.35
N LEU A 69 22.54 2.36 2.08
CA LEU A 69 22.86 2.77 3.44
C LEU A 69 22.84 1.57 4.41
N LYS A 70 21.91 0.63 4.25
CA LYS A 70 21.93 -0.66 4.97
C LYS A 70 23.24 -1.41 4.74
N SER A 71 23.72 -1.48 3.51
CA SER A 71 24.98 -2.15 3.18
C SER A 71 26.20 -1.40 3.72
N VAL A 72 26.19 -0.05 3.64
CA VAL A 72 27.29 0.78 4.13
C VAL A 72 27.43 0.72 5.64
N PHE A 73 26.30 0.70 6.37
CA PHE A 73 26.30 0.77 7.83
C PHE A 73 26.16 -0.59 8.53
N ASP A 74 25.99 -1.67 7.79
CA ASP A 74 25.91 -3.02 8.35
C ASP A 74 27.10 -3.34 9.26
N GLY A 75 26.84 -3.73 10.51
CA GLY A 75 27.84 -4.01 11.54
C GLY A 75 28.61 -2.79 12.08
N LYS A 76 28.38 -1.57 11.60
CA LYS A 76 29.12 -0.38 11.98
C LYS A 76 28.45 0.41 13.09
N VAL A 77 29.28 1.04 13.93
CA VAL A 77 28.85 1.98 14.97
C VAL A 77 29.58 3.30 14.79
N ALA A 78 28.83 4.39 14.69
CA ALA A 78 29.40 5.73 14.54
C ALA A 78 28.47 6.80 15.14
N LYS A 79 29.05 7.88 15.68
CA LYS A 79 28.29 9.07 16.07
C LYS A 79 28.12 9.96 14.85
N PHE A 80 26.90 10.29 14.48
CA PHE A 80 26.61 11.18 13.36
C PHE A 80 26.38 12.61 13.84
N ILE A 81 25.47 12.81 14.80
CA ILE A 81 25.25 14.09 15.50
C ILE A 81 25.29 13.78 16.98
N SER A 82 26.34 14.25 17.68
CA SER A 82 26.55 13.93 19.10
C SER A 82 25.34 14.32 19.95
N GLY A 83 24.81 13.35 20.70
CA GLY A 83 23.65 13.52 21.58
C GLY A 83 22.28 13.50 20.88
N PHE A 84 22.24 13.37 19.54
CA PHE A 84 20.97 13.33 18.77
C PHE A 84 20.84 12.07 17.95
N ILE A 85 21.79 11.79 17.04
CA ILE A 85 21.70 10.68 16.10
C ILE A 85 23.03 9.95 16.06
N SER A 86 22.99 8.63 16.24
CA SER A 86 24.11 7.73 16.01
C SER A 86 23.73 6.63 15.01
N ILE A 87 24.75 6.02 14.46
CA ILE A 87 24.63 4.84 13.61
C ILE A 87 24.94 3.62 14.49
N ASP A 88 24.02 2.67 14.55
CA ASP A 88 24.24 1.35 15.15
C ASP A 88 23.70 0.26 14.23
N GLY A 89 24.49 -0.11 13.24
CA GLY A 89 24.15 -1.09 12.21
C GLY A 89 24.24 -2.56 12.67
N ARG A 90 24.29 -2.82 13.98
CA ARG A 90 24.26 -4.18 14.54
C ARG A 90 22.83 -4.68 14.79
N ALA A 91 21.85 -3.82 14.63
CA ALA A 91 20.45 -4.17 14.87
C ALA A 91 19.89 -5.01 13.72
N HIS A 92 19.53 -6.24 14.03
CA HIS A 92 18.86 -7.18 13.13
C HIS A 92 17.40 -7.34 13.58
N ASN A 93 16.48 -6.75 12.86
CA ASN A 93 15.07 -6.70 13.20
C ASN A 93 14.30 -7.86 12.54
N THR A 94 13.90 -8.85 13.35
CA THR A 94 13.09 -10.01 12.91
C THR A 94 11.60 -9.79 13.11
N GLY A 95 11.18 -8.64 13.65
CA GLY A 95 9.80 -8.28 13.95
C GLY A 95 9.29 -7.10 13.15
N ALA A 96 8.19 -6.49 13.66
CA ALA A 96 7.67 -5.21 13.23
C ALA A 96 8.18 -4.07 14.14
N ALA A 97 7.60 -2.88 14.00
CA ALA A 97 7.92 -1.73 14.85
C ALA A 97 7.87 -2.11 16.34
N PHE A 98 8.85 -1.62 17.13
CA PHE A 98 8.99 -1.91 18.56
C PHE A 98 9.20 -3.40 18.89
N SER A 99 9.82 -4.18 17.99
CA SER A 99 10.00 -5.64 18.14
C SER A 99 8.68 -6.40 18.38
N MET A 100 7.55 -5.77 18.05
CA MET A 100 6.26 -6.46 18.05
C MET A 100 6.32 -7.62 17.04
N PHE A 101 5.77 -8.76 17.45
CA PHE A 101 5.85 -9.99 16.65
C PHE A 101 7.29 -10.42 16.36
N SER A 102 8.17 -10.41 17.37
CA SER A 102 9.50 -11.03 17.27
C SER A 102 9.37 -12.44 16.70
N ASN A 103 10.20 -12.78 15.71
CA ASN A 103 10.13 -14.01 14.91
C ASN A 103 8.95 -14.11 13.92
N ALA A 104 8.24 -13.01 13.65
CA ALA A 104 7.17 -12.99 12.65
C ALA A 104 7.66 -12.61 11.23
N THR A 105 8.95 -12.77 10.94
CA THR A 105 9.55 -12.41 9.64
C THR A 105 8.76 -12.93 8.46
N VAL A 106 8.32 -14.21 8.52
CA VAL A 106 7.53 -14.83 7.44
C VAL A 106 6.16 -14.18 7.29
N ALA A 107 5.49 -13.89 8.40
CA ALA A 107 4.19 -13.21 8.36
C ALA A 107 4.33 -11.80 7.77
N LEU A 108 5.33 -11.03 8.19
CA LEU A 108 5.61 -9.69 7.67
C LEU A 108 6.02 -9.71 6.19
N LEU A 109 6.74 -10.74 5.75
CA LEU A 109 7.08 -10.96 4.35
C LEU A 109 5.80 -11.19 3.53
N VAL A 110 4.93 -12.10 3.98
CA VAL A 110 3.65 -12.40 3.30
C VAL A 110 2.76 -11.16 3.25
N PHE A 111 2.60 -10.42 4.35
CA PHE A 111 1.84 -9.17 4.37
C PHE A 111 2.40 -8.12 3.41
N SER A 112 3.74 -7.98 3.33
CA SER A 112 4.38 -7.05 2.40
C SER A 112 4.08 -7.42 0.94
N ILE A 113 4.16 -8.71 0.58
CA ILE A 113 3.83 -9.19 -0.76
C ILE A 113 2.35 -8.94 -1.08
N ILE A 114 1.44 -9.30 -0.17
CA ILE A 114 0.01 -9.06 -0.34
C ILE A 114 -0.27 -7.58 -0.55
N PHE A 115 0.32 -6.69 0.28
CA PHE A 115 0.16 -5.25 0.14
C PHE A 115 0.59 -4.76 -1.25
N VAL A 116 1.78 -5.15 -1.71
CA VAL A 116 2.31 -4.78 -3.03
C VAL A 116 1.37 -5.24 -4.15
N VAL A 117 0.94 -6.50 -4.11
CA VAL A 117 0.04 -7.08 -5.15
C VAL A 117 -1.30 -6.37 -5.16
N LEU A 118 -1.94 -6.21 -3.99
CA LEU A 118 -3.24 -5.53 -3.90
C LEU A 118 -3.16 -4.07 -4.35
N PHE A 119 -2.09 -3.37 -3.99
CA PHE A 119 -1.87 -2.00 -4.44
C PHE A 119 -1.73 -1.92 -5.97
N LEU A 120 -0.92 -2.77 -6.58
CA LEU A 120 -0.74 -2.80 -8.03
C LEU A 120 -2.05 -3.14 -8.76
N LEU A 121 -2.81 -4.10 -8.27
CA LEU A 121 -4.13 -4.42 -8.81
C LEU A 121 -5.09 -3.24 -8.69
N TYR A 122 -5.16 -2.61 -7.52
CA TYR A 122 -5.99 -1.43 -7.29
C TYR A 122 -5.62 -0.29 -8.24
N GLU A 123 -4.34 0.02 -8.41
CA GLU A 123 -3.88 1.07 -9.32
C GLU A 123 -4.19 0.72 -10.78
N PHE A 124 -3.99 -0.53 -11.19
CA PHE A 124 -4.33 -1.00 -12.53
C PHE A 124 -5.84 -0.81 -12.85
N PHE A 125 -6.71 -1.26 -11.96
CA PHE A 125 -8.17 -1.15 -12.17
C PHE A 125 -8.71 0.26 -12.01
N THR A 126 -7.97 1.17 -11.40
CA THR A 126 -8.38 2.56 -11.17
C THR A 126 -7.51 3.59 -11.87
N MET A 127 -6.69 3.17 -12.86
CA MET A 127 -5.69 4.04 -13.51
C MET A 127 -6.30 5.28 -14.18
N ASN A 128 -7.57 5.22 -14.63
CA ASN A 128 -8.26 6.37 -15.23
C ASN A 128 -8.93 7.31 -14.20
N THR A 129 -8.87 6.99 -12.91
CA THR A 129 -9.38 7.87 -11.85
C THR A 129 -8.40 9.02 -11.62
N LYS A 130 -8.88 10.26 -11.72
CA LYS A 130 -8.04 11.44 -11.46
C LYS A 130 -7.66 11.51 -9.97
N ARG A 131 -6.37 11.50 -9.70
CA ARG A 131 -5.78 11.65 -8.36
C ARG A 131 -4.69 12.70 -8.41
N GLY A 132 -4.53 13.48 -7.34
CA GLY A 132 -3.50 14.49 -7.26
C GLY A 132 -2.09 13.89 -7.11
N LEU A 133 -1.06 14.70 -7.39
CA LEU A 133 0.34 14.29 -7.26
C LEU A 133 0.67 13.76 -5.85
N LEU A 134 0.07 14.35 -4.81
CA LEU A 134 0.25 13.93 -3.41
C LEU A 134 -0.07 12.46 -3.19
N TYR A 135 -1.11 11.93 -3.84
CA TYR A 135 -1.44 10.50 -3.81
C TYR A 135 -0.28 9.64 -4.32
N TYR A 136 0.28 9.99 -5.49
CA TYR A 136 1.37 9.21 -6.08
C TYR A 136 2.66 9.28 -5.26
N ILE A 137 2.97 10.44 -4.65
CA ILE A 137 4.11 10.60 -3.75
C ILE A 137 3.91 9.73 -2.50
N ALA A 138 2.75 9.80 -1.85
CA ALA A 138 2.45 9.00 -0.66
C ALA A 138 2.60 7.49 -0.92
N PHE A 139 1.98 7.00 -1.99
CA PHE A 139 2.07 5.57 -2.33
C PHE A 139 3.45 5.15 -2.83
N ALA A 140 4.20 6.03 -3.50
CA ALA A 140 5.57 5.73 -3.89
C ALA A 140 6.49 5.54 -2.68
N LEU A 141 6.34 6.38 -1.64
CA LEU A 141 7.06 6.23 -0.39
C LEU A 141 6.68 4.94 0.35
N LEU A 142 5.39 4.63 0.43
CA LEU A 142 4.89 3.39 1.03
C LEU A 142 5.44 2.16 0.30
N LEU A 143 5.37 2.16 -1.02
CA LEU A 143 5.82 1.03 -1.81
C LEU A 143 7.35 0.89 -1.78
N GLY A 144 8.09 2.00 -1.92
CA GLY A 144 9.54 2.01 -1.83
C GLY A 144 10.07 1.52 -0.48
N GLY A 145 9.48 1.99 0.62
CA GLY A 145 9.82 1.52 1.97
C GLY A 145 9.44 0.05 2.20
N THR A 146 8.26 -0.36 1.74
CA THR A 146 7.86 -1.78 1.81
C THR A 146 8.83 -2.67 1.05
N LEU A 147 9.23 -2.29 -0.17
CA LEU A 147 10.16 -3.04 -0.99
C LEU A 147 11.57 -3.10 -0.38
N GLY A 148 12.06 -2.01 0.23
CA GLY A 148 13.36 -1.99 0.93
C GLY A 148 13.43 -3.02 2.05
N ASN A 149 12.42 -3.04 2.92
CA ASN A 149 12.34 -4.02 4.00
C ASN A 149 11.99 -5.45 3.51
N LEU A 150 11.28 -5.57 2.38
CA LEU A 150 10.99 -6.85 1.75
C LEU A 150 12.24 -7.51 1.19
N VAL A 151 13.12 -6.75 0.50
CA VAL A 151 14.38 -7.25 -0.05
C VAL A 151 15.27 -7.84 1.06
N ASP A 152 15.38 -7.14 2.19
CA ASP A 152 16.17 -7.66 3.33
C ASP A 152 15.56 -8.96 3.88
N ARG A 153 14.24 -9.02 4.08
CA ARG A 153 13.58 -10.23 4.58
C ARG A 153 13.73 -11.43 3.65
N LEU A 154 13.67 -11.20 2.33
CA LEU A 154 13.86 -12.27 1.33
C LEU A 154 15.28 -12.81 1.31
N ASN A 155 16.28 -11.93 1.45
CA ASN A 155 17.69 -12.30 1.30
C ASN A 155 18.33 -12.75 2.61
N LEU A 156 17.97 -12.10 3.73
CA LEU A 156 18.65 -12.23 5.01
C LEU A 156 17.79 -12.90 6.09
N GLY A 157 16.46 -12.89 5.95
CA GLY A 157 15.55 -13.35 6.98
C GLY A 157 15.28 -12.33 8.10
N TYR A 158 15.87 -11.13 8.03
CA TYR A 158 15.68 -10.03 8.96
C TYR A 158 15.80 -8.69 8.21
N VAL A 159 15.52 -7.59 8.89
CA VAL A 159 15.73 -6.23 8.35
C VAL A 159 16.92 -5.61 9.06
N ARG A 160 17.82 -4.97 8.31
CA ARG A 160 18.95 -4.21 8.84
C ARG A 160 18.51 -2.82 9.23
N ASP A 161 18.60 -2.50 10.50
CA ASP A 161 18.31 -1.18 11.06
C ASP A 161 19.63 -0.54 11.53
N PHE A 162 19.76 0.79 11.36
CA PHE A 162 21.02 1.46 11.64
C PHE A 162 20.90 2.87 12.19
N ILE A 163 19.72 3.51 12.17
CA ILE A 163 19.51 4.87 12.68
C ILE A 163 19.04 4.77 14.12
N LYS A 164 19.84 5.30 15.06
CA LYS A 164 19.53 5.36 16.48
C LYS A 164 19.36 6.80 16.94
N LEU A 165 18.30 7.09 17.69
CA LEU A 165 18.10 8.36 18.37
C LEU A 165 18.72 8.26 19.77
N ASP A 166 19.66 9.18 20.09
CA ASP A 166 20.41 9.10 21.35
C ASP A 166 19.71 9.84 22.49
N PHE A 167 18.72 10.69 22.22
CA PHE A 167 18.04 11.55 23.18
C PHE A 167 16.72 10.95 23.72
N ILE A 168 16.26 9.86 23.11
CA ILE A 168 15.06 9.10 23.51
C ILE A 168 15.31 7.60 23.37
N ASP A 169 14.62 6.80 24.18
CA ASP A 169 14.59 5.36 24.01
C ASP A 169 13.60 5.00 22.88
N PHE A 170 14.12 4.96 21.67
CA PHE A 170 13.38 4.66 20.46
C PHE A 170 14.05 3.50 19.72
N PRO A 171 13.31 2.54 19.17
CA PRO A 171 13.88 1.46 18.37
C PRO A 171 14.76 1.98 17.25
N ILE A 172 15.84 1.25 16.95
CA ILE A 172 16.68 1.52 15.79
C ILE A 172 15.86 1.25 14.54
N PHE A 173 15.97 2.09 13.53
CA PHE A 173 15.20 2.05 12.28
C PHE A 173 16.08 2.34 11.07
N ASN A 174 15.48 2.35 9.88
CA ASN A 174 16.15 2.55 8.60
C ASN A 174 15.43 3.55 7.68
N ILE A 175 15.94 3.78 6.48
CA ILE A 175 15.34 4.71 5.51
C ILE A 175 13.98 4.23 5.01
N ALA A 176 13.79 2.91 4.86
CA ALA A 176 12.50 2.36 4.46
C ALA A 176 11.40 2.70 5.49
N ASP A 177 11.72 2.65 6.80
CA ASP A 177 10.77 3.00 7.86
C ASP A 177 10.43 4.49 7.87
N CYS A 178 11.42 5.37 7.58
CA CYS A 178 11.18 6.79 7.36
C CYS A 178 10.22 7.02 6.19
N ALA A 179 10.45 6.33 5.07
CA ALA A 179 9.58 6.44 3.90
C ALA A 179 8.16 5.95 4.17
N LEU A 180 8.01 4.83 4.88
CA LEU A 180 6.71 4.30 5.32
C LEU A 180 5.97 5.32 6.20
N THR A 181 6.65 5.88 7.20
CA THR A 181 6.06 6.86 8.13
C THR A 181 5.57 8.11 7.40
N VAL A 182 6.44 8.71 6.57
CA VAL A 182 6.08 9.90 5.77
C VAL A 182 4.98 9.56 4.78
N GLY A 183 5.04 8.39 4.13
CA GLY A 183 4.02 7.93 3.20
C GLY A 183 2.63 7.81 3.85
N VAL A 184 2.54 7.24 5.06
CA VAL A 184 1.28 7.17 5.82
C VAL A 184 0.74 8.56 6.16
N ILE A 185 1.60 9.47 6.63
CA ILE A 185 1.21 10.85 6.96
C ILE A 185 0.66 11.56 5.72
N LEU A 186 1.37 11.49 4.58
CA LEU A 186 0.92 12.13 3.35
C LEU A 186 -0.37 11.51 2.80
N LEU A 187 -0.55 10.20 2.95
CA LEU A 187 -1.80 9.53 2.58
C LEU A 187 -2.96 10.00 3.44
N ALA A 188 -2.76 10.14 4.75
CA ALA A 188 -3.77 10.68 5.66
C ALA A 188 -4.16 12.13 5.28
N ILE A 189 -3.17 12.98 4.99
CA ILE A 189 -3.39 14.36 4.53
C ILE A 189 -4.18 14.35 3.21
N TRP A 190 -3.81 13.50 2.26
CA TRP A 190 -4.52 13.37 0.98
C TRP A 190 -5.99 12.96 1.19
N MET A 191 -6.26 12.00 2.08
CA MET A 191 -7.62 11.56 2.42
C MET A 191 -8.45 12.70 3.02
N LEU A 192 -7.89 13.47 3.94
CA LEU A 192 -8.55 14.64 4.55
C LEU A 192 -8.87 15.71 3.50
N ILE A 193 -7.95 15.98 2.56
CA ILE A 193 -8.18 16.95 1.47
C ILE A 193 -9.33 16.50 0.56
N ILE A 194 -9.44 15.20 0.26
CA ILE A 194 -10.54 14.69 -0.57
C ILE A 194 -11.87 14.76 0.16
N GLU A 195 -11.90 14.39 1.44
CA GLU A 195 -13.12 14.45 2.25
C GLU A 195 -13.67 15.87 2.31
N THR A 196 -12.81 16.87 2.53
CA THR A 196 -13.21 18.28 2.58
C THR A 196 -13.72 18.82 1.25
N LYS A 197 -13.31 18.22 0.12
CA LYS A 197 -13.74 18.61 -1.23
C LYS A 197 -15.00 17.90 -1.73
N ARG A 198 -15.50 16.91 -1.00
CA ARG A 198 -16.79 16.29 -1.33
C ARG A 198 -17.92 17.30 -1.07
N PRO A 199 -18.79 17.58 -2.05
CA PRO A 199 -19.97 18.40 -1.78
C PRO A 199 -20.76 17.69 -0.68
N LYS A 200 -21.13 18.44 0.38
CA LYS A 200 -22.09 17.96 1.39
C LYS A 200 -23.37 17.63 0.61
N GLN A 201 -23.64 16.33 0.42
CA GLN A 201 -24.97 15.92 -0.01
C GLN A 201 -25.90 16.43 1.08
N SER A 202 -26.71 17.40 0.69
CA SER A 202 -27.75 17.99 1.54
C SER A 202 -28.52 16.86 2.20
N ALA A 203 -28.51 16.87 3.53
CA ALA A 203 -29.45 16.16 4.37
C ALA A 203 -30.83 16.84 4.19
N GLU A 204 -31.43 16.68 3.02
CA GLU A 204 -32.78 17.08 2.69
C GLU A 204 -33.41 15.93 1.92
N ARG A 205 -33.77 14.89 2.63
CA ARG A 205 -34.85 13.96 2.33
C ARG A 205 -35.31 13.34 3.63
N GLU A 206 -35.95 14.10 4.47
CA GLU A 206 -37.00 13.63 5.38
C GLU A 206 -38.34 14.20 4.92
#